data_8e534af112bd7b0564412ed5b1a83a78
#
_entry.id   8e534af112bd7b0564412ed5b1a83a78
#
_cell.length_a   1.000
_cell.length_b   1.000
_cell.length_c   1.000
_cell.angle_alpha   90.00
_cell.angle_beta   90.00
_cell.angle_gamma   90.00
#
_symmetry.space_group_name_H-M   'P 1'
#
loop_
_entity.id
_entity.type
_entity.pdbx_description
1 polymer ?
#
loop_
_entity_poly.entity_id
_entity_poly.type
_entity_poly.pdbx_seq_one_letter_code
_entity_poly.pdbx_strand_id
1 'polypeptide(L)'
;MSTNSNRKALIVGVTGISGQSIATKLLQDGWEVHGLSRRIEGLPAGVHHIKADLLDAAAMKAALAGLKPEIVFMTAWIKKDSEAENIEVNGATIQNLLDALEPDGGVRHVALQTGLKHYLGPFDNYANAVMAETPFHEDEPRLDVPNFYYTQEDILFEAAKKQGFTWSVHRSHTIFGYAVDNAMNMVLTLSVYAEIQKVLGRKFIFPGSTQAWNGVVDVTDADLLAEQLIWASTDKAGENQAFNIANGDTFRWRWLWPQIAAHFGVDYEGPKAEAFQPLEEQMKDAAPVWAEIAAKHGLAVSDVTKLASWWHSDSDLGRQIECFTDMTKSREAGFLNFRSSPKSFFSNVEAYRKANILPKN
;
A
#
# COMPACT_ATOMS: atom_id res chain seq x y z
N MET A 1 -33.53 17.98 9.53
CA MET A 1 -32.63 18.26 8.37
C MET A 1 -31.34 18.78 8.97
N SER A 2 -30.35 17.89 9.11
CA SER A 2 -29.03 18.23 9.65
C SER A 2 -28.30 19.07 8.60
N THR A 3 -27.83 20.24 9.01
CA THR A 3 -26.93 21.07 8.22
C THR A 3 -25.75 20.22 7.78
N ASN A 4 -25.60 20.06 6.46
CA ASN A 4 -24.44 19.46 5.84
C ASN A 4 -23.22 20.33 6.18
N SER A 5 -22.62 20.12 7.36
CA SER A 5 -21.26 20.61 7.60
C SER A 5 -20.38 19.86 6.58
N ASN A 6 -19.76 20.59 5.69
CA ASN A 6 -18.87 20.05 4.65
C ASN A 6 -17.72 19.32 5.37
N ARG A 7 -17.85 18.01 5.54
CA ARG A 7 -16.86 17.17 6.24
C ARG A 7 -15.56 17.18 5.41
N LYS A 8 -14.48 17.64 6.01
CA LYS A 8 -13.21 17.85 5.30
C LYS A 8 -12.19 16.78 5.71
N ALA A 9 -11.59 16.13 4.73
CA ALA A 9 -10.53 15.17 4.92
C ALA A 9 -9.23 15.59 4.22
N LEU A 10 -8.10 15.33 4.87
CA LEU A 10 -6.76 15.46 4.28
C LEU A 10 -6.16 14.07 4.06
N ILE A 11 -5.72 13.80 2.84
CA ILE A 11 -5.03 12.56 2.48
C ILE A 11 -3.58 12.88 2.09
N VAL A 12 -2.64 12.39 2.87
CA VAL A 12 -1.20 12.49 2.60
C VAL A 12 -0.75 11.27 1.82
N GLY A 13 -0.21 11.47 0.63
CA GLY A 13 0.08 10.38 -0.32
C GLY A 13 -1.10 10.03 -1.23
N VAL A 14 -1.93 11.00 -1.55
CA VAL A 14 -3.19 10.84 -2.30
C VAL A 14 -3.02 10.22 -3.69
N THR A 15 -1.86 10.32 -4.32
CA THR A 15 -1.57 9.71 -5.64
C THR A 15 -1.08 8.26 -5.56
N GLY A 16 -0.87 7.73 -4.35
CA GLY A 16 -0.51 6.33 -4.12
C GLY A 16 -1.69 5.38 -4.15
N ILE A 17 -1.43 4.08 -4.07
CA ILE A 17 -2.45 3.01 -4.13
C ILE A 17 -3.55 3.25 -3.09
N SER A 18 -3.20 3.39 -1.83
CA SER A 18 -4.16 3.59 -0.74
C SER A 18 -4.83 4.95 -0.81
N GLY A 19 -4.05 6.01 -1.10
CA GLY A 19 -4.56 7.38 -1.16
C GLY A 19 -5.63 7.58 -2.22
N GLN A 20 -5.48 6.97 -3.41
CA GLN A 20 -6.49 7.04 -4.48
C GLN A 20 -7.80 6.35 -4.08
N SER A 21 -7.73 5.17 -3.44
CA SER A 21 -8.90 4.44 -2.97
C SER A 21 -9.64 5.22 -1.86
N ILE A 22 -8.90 5.79 -0.88
CA ILE A 22 -9.49 6.63 0.18
C ILE A 22 -10.18 7.85 -0.44
N ALA A 23 -9.49 8.56 -1.35
CA ALA A 23 -10.04 9.76 -1.99
C ALA A 23 -11.31 9.44 -2.77
N THR A 24 -11.30 8.39 -3.57
CA THR A 24 -12.46 7.97 -4.37
C THR A 24 -13.67 7.67 -3.47
N LYS A 25 -13.47 6.94 -2.38
CA LYS A 25 -14.54 6.57 -1.46
C LYS A 25 -15.09 7.77 -0.71
N LEU A 26 -14.22 8.64 -0.17
CA LEU A 26 -14.67 9.85 0.52
C LEU A 26 -15.44 10.82 -0.38
N LEU A 27 -15.01 10.97 -1.65
CA LEU A 27 -15.74 11.78 -2.63
C LEU A 27 -17.14 11.20 -2.92
N GLN A 28 -17.26 9.87 -3.04
CA GLN A 28 -18.55 9.19 -3.20
C GLN A 28 -19.47 9.41 -1.99
N ASP A 29 -18.89 9.49 -0.79
CA ASP A 29 -19.61 9.75 0.46
C ASP A 29 -19.86 11.26 0.73
N GLY A 30 -19.52 12.13 -0.23
CA GLY A 30 -19.83 13.56 -0.19
C GLY A 30 -18.89 14.41 0.68
N TRP A 31 -17.66 13.92 0.95
CA TRP A 31 -16.65 14.69 1.67
C TRP A 31 -15.96 15.72 0.76
N GLU A 32 -15.54 16.84 1.35
CA GLU A 32 -14.53 17.71 0.77
C GLU A 32 -13.15 17.08 0.99
N VAL A 33 -12.51 16.65 -0.09
CA VAL A 33 -11.24 15.90 -0.03
C VAL A 33 -10.08 16.77 -0.49
N HIS A 34 -9.11 16.97 0.40
CA HIS A 34 -7.83 17.59 0.12
C HIS A 34 -6.75 16.50 0.03
N GLY A 35 -5.95 16.56 -1.03
CA GLY A 35 -4.90 15.57 -1.29
C GLY A 35 -3.53 16.19 -1.34
N LEU A 36 -2.64 15.81 -0.43
CA LEU A 36 -1.27 16.28 -0.39
C LEU A 36 -0.34 15.34 -1.14
N SER A 37 0.37 15.87 -2.13
CA SER A 37 1.40 15.16 -2.90
C SER A 37 2.35 16.16 -3.57
N ARG A 38 3.53 15.67 -3.96
CA ARG A 38 4.53 16.48 -4.69
C ARG A 38 4.12 16.74 -6.14
N ARG A 39 3.34 15.83 -6.74
CA ARG A 39 2.91 15.87 -8.14
C ARG A 39 1.39 15.71 -8.23
N ILE A 40 0.82 16.15 -9.36
CA ILE A 40 -0.62 16.11 -9.62
C ILE A 40 -1.03 14.85 -10.40
N GLU A 41 -0.09 14.22 -11.10
CA GLU A 41 -0.36 13.04 -11.90
C GLU A 41 -0.89 11.91 -11.01
N GLY A 42 -1.98 11.27 -11.43
CA GLY A 42 -2.68 10.23 -10.66
C GLY A 42 -3.62 10.76 -9.57
N LEU A 43 -3.84 12.09 -9.52
CA LEU A 43 -4.82 12.66 -8.58
C LEU A 43 -6.24 12.31 -9.01
N PRO A 44 -7.09 11.73 -8.14
CA PRO A 44 -8.48 11.48 -8.45
C PRO A 44 -9.26 12.77 -8.74
N ALA A 45 -10.16 12.73 -9.70
CA ALA A 45 -11.01 13.87 -10.04
C ALA A 45 -11.89 14.28 -8.85
N GLY A 46 -11.95 15.58 -8.56
CA GLY A 46 -12.71 16.14 -7.43
C GLY A 46 -11.87 16.35 -6.15
N VAL A 47 -10.62 15.93 -6.13
CA VAL A 47 -9.70 16.20 -5.02
C VAL A 47 -9.09 17.58 -5.17
N HIS A 48 -9.08 18.37 -4.09
CA HIS A 48 -8.35 19.64 -3.99
C HIS A 48 -6.86 19.35 -3.75
N HIS A 49 -6.03 19.58 -4.77
CA HIS A 49 -4.59 19.31 -4.70
C HIS A 49 -3.86 20.31 -3.81
N ILE A 50 -3.09 19.82 -2.85
CA ILE A 50 -2.13 20.56 -2.05
C ILE A 50 -0.72 20.07 -2.45
N LYS A 51 0.04 20.94 -3.12
CA LYS A 51 1.42 20.62 -3.50
C LYS A 51 2.37 21.02 -2.37
N ALA A 52 2.98 20.05 -1.72
CA ALA A 52 4.02 20.26 -0.71
C ALA A 52 4.97 19.06 -0.64
N ASP A 53 6.18 19.31 -0.14
CA ASP A 53 7.12 18.27 0.27
C ASP A 53 7.01 18.07 1.78
N LEU A 54 6.75 16.83 2.21
CA LEU A 54 6.62 16.46 3.63
C LEU A 54 7.89 16.74 4.43
N LEU A 55 9.05 16.84 3.79
CA LEU A 55 10.33 17.11 4.44
C LEU A 55 10.61 18.63 4.59
N ASP A 56 9.85 19.47 3.92
CA ASP A 56 9.95 20.93 4.07
C ASP A 56 8.91 21.44 5.08
N ALA A 57 9.29 21.54 6.34
CA ALA A 57 8.41 21.98 7.42
C ALA A 57 7.78 23.36 7.19
N ALA A 58 8.52 24.32 6.57
CA ALA A 58 8.02 25.66 6.28
C ALA A 58 6.98 25.62 5.15
N ALA A 59 7.24 24.86 4.08
CA ALA A 59 6.29 24.64 3.01
C ALA A 59 5.03 23.93 3.49
N MET A 60 5.16 22.91 4.36
CA MET A 60 4.03 22.20 4.97
C MET A 60 3.14 23.16 5.78
N LYS A 61 3.74 23.96 6.65
CA LYS A 61 3.00 24.96 7.46
C LYS A 61 2.27 25.96 6.58
N ALA A 62 2.91 26.47 5.53
CA ALA A 62 2.29 27.42 4.60
C ALA A 62 1.15 26.78 3.79
N ALA A 63 1.35 25.53 3.31
CA ALA A 63 0.38 24.83 2.46
C ALA A 63 -0.87 24.38 3.22
N LEU A 64 -0.77 24.10 4.52
CA LEU A 64 -1.86 23.60 5.36
C LEU A 64 -2.53 24.70 6.21
N ALA A 65 -2.00 25.94 6.20
CA ALA A 65 -2.55 27.05 6.99
C ALA A 65 -4.05 27.28 6.68
N GLY A 66 -4.88 27.25 7.72
CA GLY A 66 -6.33 27.47 7.63
C GLY A 66 -7.13 26.29 7.08
N LEU A 67 -6.51 25.15 6.79
CA LEU A 67 -7.21 24.00 6.17
C LEU A 67 -8.25 23.36 7.08
N LYS A 68 -7.93 23.13 8.36
CA LYS A 68 -8.79 22.53 9.40
C LYS A 68 -9.51 21.25 8.96
N PRO A 69 -8.79 20.19 8.57
CA PRO A 69 -9.41 18.92 8.23
C PRO A 69 -9.98 18.25 9.49
N GLU A 70 -11.15 17.60 9.37
CA GLU A 70 -11.73 16.79 10.45
C GLU A 70 -10.94 15.50 10.64
N ILE A 71 -10.54 14.88 9.54
CA ILE A 71 -9.79 13.61 9.52
C ILE A 71 -8.56 13.73 8.63
N VAL A 72 -7.47 13.14 9.09
CA VAL A 72 -6.20 13.07 8.35
C VAL A 72 -5.84 11.61 8.11
N PHE A 73 -5.55 11.26 6.86
CA PHE A 73 -5.06 9.93 6.45
C PHE A 73 -3.59 10.05 6.06
N MET A 74 -2.70 9.45 6.84
CA MET A 74 -1.26 9.39 6.56
C MET A 74 -0.94 8.05 5.89
N THR A 75 -0.77 8.07 4.56
CA THR A 75 -0.50 6.86 3.75
C THR A 75 0.83 6.93 2.99
N ALA A 76 1.54 8.06 3.12
CA ALA A 76 2.82 8.23 2.46
C ALA A 76 3.98 7.74 3.34
N TRP A 77 4.97 7.13 2.71
CA TRP A 77 6.28 6.89 3.28
C TRP A 77 7.37 7.04 2.22
N ILE A 78 8.59 7.28 2.64
CA ILE A 78 9.75 7.51 1.77
C ILE A 78 10.77 6.39 2.04
N LYS A 79 11.07 5.58 1.02
CA LYS A 79 12.10 4.55 1.10
C LYS A 79 13.48 5.18 1.04
N LYS A 80 14.36 4.75 1.95
CA LYS A 80 15.80 5.03 1.99
C LYS A 80 16.58 3.72 1.95
N ASP A 81 17.88 3.82 1.87
CA ASP A 81 18.78 2.67 1.73
C ASP A 81 19.05 1.95 3.05
N SER A 82 18.87 2.64 4.18
CA SER A 82 19.01 2.06 5.52
C SER A 82 17.81 2.31 6.39
N GLU A 83 17.60 1.45 7.41
CA GLU A 83 16.51 1.63 8.37
C GLU A 83 16.70 2.87 9.24
N ALA A 84 17.95 3.25 9.55
CA ALA A 84 18.24 4.49 10.27
C ALA A 84 17.75 5.74 9.49
N GLU A 85 18.02 5.79 8.19
CA GLU A 85 17.53 6.86 7.31
C GLU A 85 16.00 6.79 7.14
N ASN A 86 15.41 5.58 7.08
CA ASN A 86 13.95 5.40 7.04
C ASN A 86 13.31 5.99 8.30
N ILE A 87 13.90 5.76 9.48
CA ILE A 87 13.43 6.29 10.76
C ILE A 87 13.49 7.82 10.76
N GLU A 88 14.63 8.40 10.40
CA GLU A 88 14.81 9.85 10.35
C GLU A 88 13.80 10.50 9.41
N VAL A 89 13.77 10.05 8.15
CA VAL A 89 12.96 10.67 7.11
C VAL A 89 11.47 10.48 7.36
N ASN A 90 11.01 9.27 7.70
CA ASN A 90 9.59 9.03 7.89
C ASN A 90 9.08 9.56 9.25
N GLY A 91 9.94 9.64 10.26
CA GLY A 91 9.65 10.40 11.48
C GLY A 91 9.43 11.88 11.19
N ALA A 92 10.33 12.50 10.41
CA ALA A 92 10.19 13.92 10.02
C ALA A 92 8.91 14.17 9.22
N THR A 93 8.49 13.27 8.33
CA THR A 93 7.26 13.48 7.52
C THR A 93 6.00 13.60 8.37
N ILE A 94 5.83 12.72 9.36
CA ILE A 94 4.65 12.75 10.24
C ILE A 94 4.75 13.91 11.25
N GLN A 95 5.94 14.20 11.78
CA GLN A 95 6.15 15.33 12.66
C GLN A 95 5.79 16.66 11.99
N ASN A 96 6.33 16.91 10.79
CA ASN A 96 6.05 18.14 10.03
C ASN A 96 4.56 18.28 9.69
N LEU A 97 3.87 17.17 9.38
CA LEU A 97 2.44 17.17 9.12
C LEU A 97 1.65 17.60 10.35
N LEU A 98 1.90 16.98 11.50
CA LEU A 98 1.15 17.22 12.73
C LEU A 98 1.45 18.62 13.30
N ASP A 99 2.69 19.08 13.23
CA ASP A 99 3.09 20.44 13.63
C ASP A 99 2.48 21.52 12.71
N ALA A 100 2.30 21.22 11.44
CA ALA A 100 1.67 22.16 10.50
C ALA A 100 0.15 22.32 10.74
N LEU A 101 -0.52 21.28 11.25
CA LEU A 101 -1.96 21.27 11.54
C LEU A 101 -2.30 21.80 12.94
N GLU A 102 -1.37 21.71 13.89
CA GLU A 102 -1.58 22.10 15.32
C GLU A 102 -2.12 23.53 15.50
N PRO A 103 -1.56 24.57 14.85
CA PRO A 103 -1.97 25.96 15.09
C PRO A 103 -3.44 26.25 14.75
N ASP A 104 -3.98 25.57 13.77
CA ASP A 104 -5.35 25.78 13.29
C ASP A 104 -6.37 24.91 14.04
N GLY A 105 -5.93 23.79 14.62
CA GLY A 105 -6.80 22.81 15.27
C GLY A 105 -7.82 22.17 14.33
N GLY A 106 -8.84 21.57 14.90
CA GLY A 106 -9.97 20.99 14.15
C GLY A 106 -9.79 19.53 13.75
N VAL A 107 -8.59 18.97 13.86
CA VAL A 107 -8.35 17.54 13.63
C VAL A 107 -9.01 16.75 14.76
N ARG A 108 -9.92 15.85 14.42
CA ARG A 108 -10.58 14.93 15.34
C ARG A 108 -9.91 13.56 15.36
N HIS A 109 -9.42 13.11 14.21
CA HIS A 109 -8.81 11.80 14.07
C HIS A 109 -7.68 11.78 13.05
N VAL A 110 -6.62 11.04 13.35
CA VAL A 110 -5.52 10.76 12.42
C VAL A 110 -5.40 9.24 12.23
N ALA A 111 -5.59 8.78 10.99
CA ALA A 111 -5.42 7.39 10.62
C ALA A 111 -4.05 7.18 9.94
N LEU A 112 -3.20 6.36 10.53
CA LEU A 112 -1.86 6.04 10.04
C LEU A 112 -1.86 4.66 9.39
N GLN A 113 -1.48 4.59 8.13
CA GLN A 113 -1.19 3.32 7.46
C GLN A 113 0.23 2.89 7.76
N THR A 114 0.37 1.69 8.30
CA THR A 114 1.63 0.95 8.47
C THR A 114 1.54 -0.42 7.78
N GLY A 115 2.29 -1.40 8.24
CA GLY A 115 2.26 -2.74 7.64
C GLY A 115 2.96 -3.78 8.49
N LEU A 116 3.18 -4.95 7.89
CA LEU A 116 3.69 -6.13 8.58
C LEU A 116 5.13 -6.02 9.07
N LYS A 117 5.86 -4.96 8.74
CA LYS A 117 7.15 -4.65 9.43
C LYS A 117 6.98 -4.52 10.94
N HIS A 118 5.77 -4.27 11.43
CA HIS A 118 5.49 -4.31 12.86
C HIS A 118 5.87 -5.67 13.48
N TYR A 119 5.61 -6.75 12.76
CA TYR A 119 5.83 -8.14 13.19
C TYR A 119 7.15 -8.72 12.66
N LEU A 120 7.63 -8.25 11.51
CA LEU A 120 8.76 -8.82 10.78
C LEU A 120 10.05 -8.01 10.91
N GLY A 121 9.98 -6.79 11.43
CA GLY A 121 11.11 -5.85 11.40
C GLY A 121 11.38 -5.23 10.02
N PRO A 122 12.50 -4.55 9.85
CA PRO A 122 12.92 -3.97 8.57
C PRO A 122 13.20 -5.04 7.51
N PHE A 123 13.20 -4.66 6.22
CA PHE A 123 13.41 -5.60 5.10
C PHE A 123 14.69 -6.43 5.21
N ASP A 124 15.76 -5.87 5.75
CA ASP A 124 17.04 -6.56 5.93
C ASP A 124 16.93 -7.75 6.91
N ASN A 125 15.93 -7.74 7.79
CA ASN A 125 15.68 -8.82 8.74
C ASN A 125 14.88 -9.98 8.12
N TYR A 126 14.21 -9.79 6.97
CA TYR A 126 13.34 -10.83 6.38
C TYR A 126 14.09 -12.11 5.99
N ALA A 127 15.36 -12.00 5.61
CA ALA A 127 16.21 -13.16 5.31
C ALA A 127 16.69 -13.90 6.57
N ASN A 128 16.72 -13.23 7.72
CA ASN A 128 17.25 -13.73 8.99
C ASN A 128 16.18 -13.77 10.10
N ALA A 129 14.93 -13.47 9.79
CA ALA A 129 13.86 -13.39 10.77
C ALA A 129 13.76 -14.72 11.53
N VAL A 130 13.86 -14.65 12.83
CA VAL A 130 13.31 -15.68 13.72
C VAL A 130 11.86 -15.85 13.28
N MET A 131 11.46 -17.07 12.94
CA MET A 131 10.12 -17.34 12.44
C MET A 131 9.09 -16.73 13.38
N ALA A 132 8.49 -15.61 12.95
CA ALA A 132 7.34 -15.07 13.63
C ALA A 132 6.22 -16.12 13.54
N GLU A 133 5.55 -16.36 14.63
CA GLU A 133 4.40 -17.24 14.65
C GLU A 133 3.23 -16.59 13.92
N THR A 134 2.55 -17.34 13.07
CA THR A 134 1.38 -16.86 12.32
C THR A 134 0.12 -17.61 12.79
N PRO A 135 -1.07 -16.96 12.70
CA PRO A 135 -1.33 -15.61 12.18
C PRO A 135 -0.80 -14.50 13.09
N PHE A 136 -0.42 -13.35 12.52
CA PHE A 136 -0.01 -12.18 13.30
C PHE A 136 -1.20 -11.57 14.05
N HIS A 137 -1.00 -11.26 15.33
CA HIS A 137 -2.01 -10.66 16.20
C HIS A 137 -1.64 -9.23 16.63
N GLU A 138 -2.62 -8.35 16.78
CA GLU A 138 -2.37 -6.94 17.12
C GLU A 138 -1.84 -6.72 18.52
N ASP A 139 -1.99 -7.67 19.44
CA ASP A 139 -1.48 -7.66 20.81
C ASP A 139 -0.03 -8.16 20.94
N GLU A 140 0.58 -8.62 19.85
CA GLU A 140 2.00 -8.95 19.86
C GLU A 140 2.86 -7.72 20.18
N PRO A 141 3.88 -7.87 21.05
CA PRO A 141 4.75 -6.78 21.41
C PRO A 141 5.59 -6.31 20.20
N ARG A 142 6.02 -5.06 20.25
CA ARG A 142 7.03 -4.56 19.32
C ARG A 142 8.31 -5.37 19.42
N LEU A 143 8.95 -5.63 18.30
CA LEU A 143 10.26 -6.26 18.25
C LEU A 143 11.32 -5.31 18.83
N ASP A 144 12.35 -5.87 19.47
CA ASP A 144 13.50 -5.12 19.97
C ASP A 144 14.49 -4.84 18.81
N VAL A 145 14.02 -4.13 17.79
CA VAL A 145 14.79 -3.71 16.62
C VAL A 145 14.37 -2.30 16.19
N PRO A 146 15.27 -1.50 15.61
CA PRO A 146 14.90 -0.23 14.99
C PRO A 146 13.84 -0.43 13.90
N ASN A 147 12.79 0.39 13.91
CA ASN A 147 11.69 0.28 12.96
C ASN A 147 11.00 1.63 12.78
N PHE A 148 10.98 2.14 11.55
CA PHE A 148 10.41 3.45 11.28
C PHE A 148 8.89 3.52 11.54
N TYR A 149 8.16 2.41 11.48
CA TYR A 149 6.75 2.40 11.89
C TYR A 149 6.57 2.70 13.37
N TYR A 150 7.46 2.16 14.22
CA TYR A 150 7.41 2.45 15.65
C TYR A 150 7.66 3.93 15.95
N THR A 151 8.62 4.54 15.23
CA THR A 151 8.88 5.99 15.33
C THR A 151 7.68 6.82 14.89
N GLN A 152 7.01 6.44 13.79
CA GLN A 152 5.80 7.13 13.33
C GLN A 152 4.64 6.98 14.34
N GLU A 153 4.43 5.80 14.89
CA GLU A 153 3.43 5.54 15.91
C GLU A 153 3.70 6.38 17.18
N ASP A 154 4.95 6.44 17.65
CA ASP A 154 5.31 7.18 18.87
C ASP A 154 5.08 8.68 18.71
N ILE A 155 5.46 9.26 17.56
CA ILE A 155 5.18 10.67 17.22
C ILE A 155 3.66 10.92 17.17
N LEU A 156 2.91 10.03 16.53
CA LEU A 156 1.44 10.13 16.44
C LEU A 156 0.80 10.11 17.84
N PHE A 157 1.21 9.18 18.70
CA PHE A 157 0.62 9.02 20.03
C PHE A 157 0.92 10.21 20.95
N GLU A 158 2.15 10.74 20.89
CA GLU A 158 2.50 11.94 21.65
C GLU A 158 1.76 13.19 21.15
N ALA A 159 1.65 13.36 19.83
CA ALA A 159 0.87 14.44 19.25
C ALA A 159 -0.62 14.35 19.61
N ALA A 160 -1.20 13.14 19.59
CA ALA A 160 -2.59 12.91 19.98
C ALA A 160 -2.85 13.33 21.45
N LYS A 161 -1.96 12.98 22.37
CA LYS A 161 -2.05 13.42 23.78
C LYS A 161 -1.98 14.96 23.91
N LYS A 162 -1.09 15.59 23.15
CA LYS A 162 -0.87 17.04 23.20
C LYS A 162 -2.02 17.82 22.58
N GLN A 163 -2.52 17.37 21.42
CA GLN A 163 -3.47 18.10 20.59
C GLN A 163 -4.93 17.67 20.80
N GLY A 164 -5.17 16.52 21.47
CA GLY A 164 -6.50 16.06 21.85
C GLY A 164 -7.29 15.36 20.76
N PHE A 165 -6.65 14.90 19.68
CA PHE A 165 -7.30 14.08 18.65
C PHE A 165 -7.18 12.58 18.97
N THR A 166 -8.04 11.76 18.36
CA THR A 166 -7.94 10.30 18.41
C THR A 166 -7.13 9.77 17.23
N TRP A 167 -6.64 8.54 17.32
CA TRP A 167 -5.85 7.93 16.26
C TRP A 167 -6.28 6.50 15.96
N SER A 168 -5.94 6.03 14.75
CA SER A 168 -5.93 4.60 14.42
C SER A 168 -4.68 4.23 13.60
N VAL A 169 -4.18 3.01 13.81
CA VAL A 169 -3.05 2.46 13.05
C VAL A 169 -3.52 1.23 12.28
N HIS A 170 -3.23 1.17 10.99
CA HIS A 170 -3.68 0.10 10.09
C HIS A 170 -2.48 -0.65 9.52
N ARG A 171 -2.30 -1.91 9.97
CA ARG A 171 -1.19 -2.78 9.60
C ARG A 171 -1.57 -3.62 8.39
N SER A 172 -1.33 -3.09 7.18
CA SER A 172 -1.64 -3.78 5.94
C SER A 172 -0.54 -4.75 5.52
N HIS A 173 -0.93 -5.80 4.81
CA HIS A 173 0.00 -6.64 4.06
C HIS A 173 0.22 -6.07 2.64
N THR A 174 0.82 -6.85 1.72
CA THR A 174 1.01 -6.48 0.31
C THR A 174 -0.31 -5.98 -0.30
N ILE A 175 -0.30 -4.74 -0.81
CA ILE A 175 -1.52 -4.07 -1.23
C ILE A 175 -1.79 -4.34 -2.71
N PHE A 176 -2.98 -4.85 -3.02
CA PHE A 176 -3.53 -4.97 -4.36
C PHE A 176 -4.41 -3.76 -4.64
N GLY A 177 -4.04 -2.93 -5.60
CA GLY A 177 -4.78 -1.71 -5.93
C GLY A 177 -4.27 -1.04 -7.18
N TYR A 178 -4.96 0.04 -7.56
CA TYR A 178 -4.65 0.80 -8.76
C TYR A 178 -3.77 2.01 -8.43
N ALA A 179 -2.59 2.08 -9.05
CA ALA A 179 -1.77 3.28 -9.14
C ALA A 179 -0.70 3.10 -10.21
N VAL A 180 -0.34 4.17 -10.90
CA VAL A 180 0.82 4.21 -11.81
C VAL A 180 1.95 4.96 -11.14
N ASP A 181 3.20 4.59 -11.44
CA ASP A 181 4.39 5.20 -10.84
C ASP A 181 4.40 5.08 -9.30
N ASN A 182 4.07 3.87 -8.83
CA ASN A 182 4.10 3.49 -7.42
C ASN A 182 5.09 2.34 -7.22
N ALA A 183 6.05 2.55 -6.31
CA ALA A 183 7.16 1.62 -6.10
C ALA A 183 6.75 0.28 -5.44
N MET A 184 5.52 0.14 -4.94
CA MET A 184 5.05 -1.07 -4.25
C MET A 184 3.72 -1.57 -4.83
N ASN A 185 3.70 -1.77 -6.15
CA ASN A 185 2.51 -2.23 -6.86
C ASN A 185 2.73 -3.64 -7.44
N MET A 186 2.45 -4.66 -6.65
CA MET A 186 2.65 -6.05 -7.07
C MET A 186 1.72 -6.45 -8.22
N VAL A 187 0.46 -6.01 -8.21
CA VAL A 187 -0.49 -6.38 -9.28
C VAL A 187 0.01 -5.91 -10.63
N LEU A 188 0.42 -4.65 -10.74
CA LEU A 188 0.91 -4.10 -12.00
C LEU A 188 2.27 -4.70 -12.39
N THR A 189 3.16 -4.90 -11.40
CA THR A 189 4.47 -5.55 -11.63
C THR A 189 4.31 -6.96 -12.23
N LEU A 190 3.47 -7.80 -11.62
CA LEU A 190 3.24 -9.16 -12.11
C LEU A 190 2.50 -9.18 -13.45
N SER A 191 1.61 -8.21 -13.69
CA SER A 191 0.92 -8.08 -14.98
C SER A 191 1.89 -7.72 -16.11
N VAL A 192 2.77 -6.75 -15.88
CA VAL A 192 3.81 -6.37 -16.85
C VAL A 192 4.77 -7.52 -17.10
N TYR A 193 5.17 -8.23 -16.05
CA TYR A 193 6.00 -9.43 -16.16
C TYR A 193 5.32 -10.50 -17.05
N ALA A 194 4.05 -10.80 -16.80
CA ALA A 194 3.31 -11.78 -17.59
C ALA A 194 3.20 -11.40 -19.10
N GLU A 195 2.92 -10.12 -19.40
CA GLU A 195 2.84 -9.63 -20.78
C GLU A 195 4.20 -9.71 -21.51
N ILE A 196 5.29 -9.37 -20.83
CA ILE A 196 6.65 -9.49 -21.38
C ILE A 196 6.99 -10.96 -21.66
N GLN A 197 6.74 -11.86 -20.71
CA GLN A 197 7.00 -13.30 -20.89
C GLN A 197 6.21 -13.89 -22.04
N LYS A 198 4.93 -13.50 -22.17
CA LYS A 198 4.07 -13.91 -23.28
C LYS A 198 4.66 -13.49 -24.64
N VAL A 199 5.10 -12.24 -24.78
CA VAL A 199 5.67 -11.72 -26.04
C VAL A 199 6.99 -12.41 -26.37
N LEU A 200 7.83 -12.69 -25.37
CA LEU A 200 9.10 -13.38 -25.54
C LEU A 200 8.98 -14.90 -25.72
N GLY A 201 7.77 -15.48 -25.59
CA GLY A 201 7.59 -16.92 -25.59
C GLY A 201 8.28 -17.64 -24.45
N ARG A 202 8.49 -16.94 -23.31
CA ARG A 202 9.12 -17.46 -22.10
C ARG A 202 8.06 -17.86 -21.08
N LYS A 203 8.41 -18.74 -20.16
CA LYS A 203 7.51 -19.13 -19.06
C LYS A 203 7.41 -18.01 -17.99
N PHE A 204 6.22 -17.88 -17.42
CA PHE A 204 5.93 -17.06 -16.25
C PHE A 204 6.38 -17.81 -15.00
N ILE A 205 7.68 -17.67 -14.65
CA ILE A 205 8.31 -18.41 -13.56
C ILE A 205 8.06 -17.69 -12.24
N PHE A 206 7.63 -18.43 -11.19
CA PHE A 206 7.52 -17.84 -9.86
C PHE A 206 8.90 -17.39 -9.36
N PRO A 207 9.08 -16.08 -9.07
CA PRO A 207 10.42 -15.54 -8.81
C PRO A 207 10.87 -15.75 -7.36
N GLY A 208 9.94 -16.16 -6.50
CA GLY A 208 10.12 -16.19 -5.06
C GLY A 208 10.64 -17.51 -4.51
N SER A 209 10.60 -17.62 -3.19
CA SER A 209 11.06 -18.78 -2.45
C SER A 209 10.10 -19.95 -2.54
N THR A 210 10.62 -21.17 -2.28
CA THR A 210 9.78 -22.38 -2.13
C THR A 210 8.84 -22.25 -0.92
N GLN A 211 9.27 -21.56 0.12
CA GLN A 211 8.47 -21.27 1.31
C GLN A 211 7.28 -20.37 0.98
N ALA A 212 7.50 -19.24 0.28
CA ALA A 212 6.43 -18.38 -0.16
C ALA A 212 5.46 -19.07 -1.13
N TRP A 213 5.98 -19.92 -2.03
CA TRP A 213 5.16 -20.72 -2.96
C TRP A 213 4.20 -21.65 -2.24
N ASN A 214 4.68 -22.33 -1.18
CA ASN A 214 3.94 -23.35 -0.44
C ASN A 214 3.26 -22.82 0.82
N GLY A 215 3.72 -21.71 1.38
CA GLY A 215 3.21 -21.10 2.60
C GLY A 215 1.84 -20.46 2.41
N VAL A 216 1.14 -20.30 3.52
CA VAL A 216 -0.11 -19.51 3.56
C VAL A 216 0.23 -18.04 3.53
N VAL A 217 -0.54 -17.29 2.75
CA VAL A 217 -0.38 -15.83 2.60
C VAL A 217 -1.76 -15.18 2.50
N ASP A 218 -1.86 -13.95 2.97
CA ASP A 218 -2.94 -13.03 2.67
C ASP A 218 -2.42 -11.80 1.92
N VAL A 219 -3.31 -10.94 1.48
CA VAL A 219 -3.03 -9.64 0.87
C VAL A 219 -4.11 -8.65 1.26
N THR A 220 -3.87 -7.37 1.03
CA THR A 220 -4.82 -6.30 1.33
C THR A 220 -5.31 -5.65 0.04
N ASP A 221 -6.61 -5.65 -0.20
CA ASP A 221 -7.23 -4.84 -1.25
C ASP A 221 -7.24 -3.36 -0.84
N ALA A 222 -6.85 -2.46 -1.75
CA ALA A 222 -6.75 -1.03 -1.44
C ALA A 222 -8.09 -0.38 -1.09
N ASP A 223 -9.19 -0.84 -1.71
CA ASP A 223 -10.52 -0.32 -1.40
C ASP A 223 -11.01 -0.83 -0.03
N LEU A 224 -10.66 -2.08 0.33
CA LEU A 224 -10.95 -2.62 1.66
C LEU A 224 -10.15 -1.89 2.74
N LEU A 225 -8.86 -1.59 2.47
CA LEU A 225 -8.02 -0.78 3.36
C LEU A 225 -8.63 0.62 3.55
N ALA A 226 -9.06 1.26 2.46
CA ALA A 226 -9.74 2.55 2.52
C ALA A 226 -11.01 2.49 3.37
N GLU A 227 -11.82 1.44 3.22
CA GLU A 227 -13.01 1.20 4.03
C GLU A 227 -12.69 1.09 5.52
N GLN A 228 -11.63 0.35 5.89
CA GLN A 228 -11.25 0.22 7.30
C GLN A 228 -10.69 1.53 7.88
N LEU A 229 -9.86 2.26 7.11
CA LEU A 229 -9.33 3.57 7.52
C LEU A 229 -10.47 4.58 7.78
N ILE A 230 -11.45 4.65 6.87
CA ILE A 230 -12.61 5.53 7.01
C ILE A 230 -13.50 5.09 8.17
N TRP A 231 -13.78 3.79 8.29
CA TRP A 231 -14.57 3.23 9.40
C TRP A 231 -13.92 3.57 10.74
N ALA A 232 -12.64 3.29 10.94
CA ALA A 232 -11.95 3.56 12.20
C ALA A 232 -11.89 5.07 12.52
N SER A 233 -11.86 5.92 11.49
CA SER A 233 -11.88 7.37 11.65
C SER A 233 -13.26 7.93 11.97
N THR A 234 -14.33 7.18 11.78
CA THR A 234 -15.72 7.66 11.92
C THR A 234 -16.52 6.91 12.97
N ASP A 235 -16.06 5.74 13.40
CA ASP A 235 -16.68 4.92 14.44
C ASP A 235 -15.87 5.00 15.74
N LYS A 236 -16.57 5.05 16.87
CA LYS A 236 -15.93 5.10 18.20
C LYS A 236 -15.08 3.86 18.49
N ALA A 237 -15.40 2.72 17.92
CA ALA A 237 -14.62 1.48 18.08
C ALA A 237 -13.21 1.57 17.47
N GLY A 238 -12.98 2.52 16.55
CA GLY A 238 -11.68 2.76 15.95
C GLY A 238 -10.78 3.70 16.73
N GLU A 239 -11.31 4.41 17.76
CA GLU A 239 -10.56 5.42 18.50
C GLU A 239 -9.41 4.80 19.32
N ASN A 240 -8.19 5.29 19.10
CA ASN A 240 -6.97 4.88 19.80
C ASN A 240 -6.70 3.37 19.69
N GLN A 241 -6.89 2.81 18.49
CA GLN A 241 -6.72 1.40 18.20
C GLN A 241 -5.73 1.15 17.05
N ALA A 242 -5.02 0.02 17.14
CA ALA A 242 -4.31 -0.56 16.01
C ALA A 242 -5.06 -1.78 15.50
N PHE A 243 -5.17 -1.92 14.17
CA PHE A 243 -5.84 -3.03 13.51
C PHE A 243 -4.95 -3.63 12.41
N ASN A 244 -4.97 -4.94 12.30
CA ASN A 244 -4.56 -5.63 11.08
C ASN A 244 -5.61 -5.39 9.99
N ILE A 245 -5.16 -5.42 8.74
CA ILE A 245 -6.05 -5.40 7.58
C ILE A 245 -5.54 -6.30 6.46
N ALA A 246 -6.32 -7.31 6.15
CA ALA A 246 -6.17 -8.21 5.01
C ALA A 246 -7.54 -8.52 4.41
N ASN A 247 -7.57 -9.13 3.23
CA ASN A 247 -8.81 -9.40 2.49
C ASN A 247 -9.78 -10.33 3.24
N GLY A 248 -9.28 -11.12 4.18
CA GLY A 248 -10.11 -12.05 4.96
C GLY A 248 -10.17 -13.46 4.38
N ASP A 249 -9.67 -13.68 3.18
CA ASP A 249 -9.29 -14.98 2.67
C ASP A 249 -7.77 -15.18 2.78
N THR A 250 -7.32 -16.43 2.70
CA THR A 250 -5.91 -16.81 2.62
C THR A 250 -5.71 -17.74 1.43
N PHE A 251 -4.50 -17.70 0.85
CA PHE A 251 -4.18 -18.55 -0.28
C PHE A 251 -2.72 -19.01 -0.24
N ARG A 252 -2.32 -19.83 -1.22
CA ARG A 252 -0.94 -20.17 -1.51
C ARG A 252 -0.61 -19.71 -2.92
N TRP A 253 0.59 -19.15 -3.14
CA TRP A 253 0.98 -18.72 -4.48
C TRP A 253 0.90 -19.83 -5.51
N ARG A 254 1.21 -21.10 -5.13
CA ARG A 254 1.05 -22.28 -6.01
C ARG A 254 -0.39 -22.49 -6.50
N TRP A 255 -1.38 -21.94 -5.82
CA TRP A 255 -2.78 -21.99 -6.24
C TRP A 255 -3.19 -20.77 -7.07
N LEU A 256 -2.70 -19.55 -6.74
CA LEU A 256 -3.07 -18.34 -7.46
C LEU A 256 -2.24 -18.14 -8.74
N TRP A 257 -0.95 -18.50 -8.73
CA TRP A 257 -0.01 -18.30 -9.84
C TRP A 257 -0.48 -18.91 -11.17
N PRO A 258 -0.97 -20.19 -11.22
CA PRO A 258 -1.56 -20.76 -12.42
C PRO A 258 -2.76 -19.99 -12.96
N GLN A 259 -3.56 -19.37 -12.09
CA GLN A 259 -4.73 -18.58 -12.48
C GLN A 259 -4.30 -17.26 -13.13
N ILE A 260 -3.25 -16.62 -12.58
CA ILE A 260 -2.65 -15.43 -13.19
C ILE A 260 -2.10 -15.77 -14.57
N ALA A 261 -1.31 -16.84 -14.68
CA ALA A 261 -0.74 -17.29 -15.94
C ALA A 261 -1.83 -17.56 -17.01
N ALA A 262 -2.89 -18.27 -16.62
CA ALA A 262 -4.03 -18.55 -17.50
C ALA A 262 -4.75 -17.26 -17.95
N HIS A 263 -4.91 -16.28 -17.05
CA HIS A 263 -5.55 -14.99 -17.35
C HIS A 263 -4.78 -14.19 -18.44
N PHE A 264 -3.44 -14.26 -18.40
CA PHE A 264 -2.58 -13.62 -19.40
C PHE A 264 -2.30 -14.50 -20.63
N GLY A 265 -2.66 -15.79 -20.60
CA GLY A 265 -2.38 -16.74 -21.68
C GLY A 265 -0.88 -17.02 -21.83
N VAL A 266 -0.18 -17.21 -20.73
CA VAL A 266 1.25 -17.55 -20.68
C VAL A 266 1.47 -18.85 -19.91
N ASP A 267 2.41 -19.67 -20.37
CA ASP A 267 2.81 -20.87 -19.64
C ASP A 267 3.55 -20.50 -18.36
N TYR A 268 3.35 -21.25 -17.28
CA TYR A 268 3.98 -20.96 -16.00
C TYR A 268 4.91 -22.08 -15.52
N GLU A 269 5.75 -21.73 -14.56
CA GLU A 269 6.59 -22.65 -13.80
C GLU A 269 6.66 -22.22 -12.33
N GLY A 270 6.74 -23.16 -11.40
CA GLY A 270 6.97 -22.89 -9.98
C GLY A 270 8.41 -22.43 -9.69
N PRO A 271 8.74 -22.18 -8.41
CA PRO A 271 10.09 -21.78 -8.04
C PRO A 271 11.09 -22.88 -8.35
N LYS A 272 12.29 -22.53 -8.78
CA LYS A 272 13.39 -23.48 -8.95
C LYS A 272 14.09 -23.69 -7.62
N ALA A 273 14.09 -24.92 -7.14
CA ALA A 273 14.64 -25.27 -5.82
C ALA A 273 16.15 -24.95 -5.67
N GLU A 274 16.90 -24.99 -6.76
CA GLU A 274 18.36 -24.86 -6.76
C GLU A 274 18.89 -23.46 -7.14
N ALA A 275 18.01 -22.56 -7.61
CA ALA A 275 18.41 -21.24 -8.04
C ALA A 275 17.23 -20.27 -7.90
N PHE A 276 17.27 -19.40 -6.89
CA PHE A 276 16.40 -18.24 -6.80
C PHE A 276 16.47 -17.43 -8.09
N GLN A 277 15.32 -17.09 -8.66
CA GLN A 277 15.23 -16.35 -9.93
C GLN A 277 14.46 -15.04 -9.72
N PRO A 278 15.08 -14.03 -9.09
CA PRO A 278 14.41 -12.77 -8.84
C PRO A 278 13.99 -12.08 -10.14
N LEU A 279 12.91 -11.30 -10.08
CA LEU A 279 12.45 -10.51 -11.22
C LEU A 279 13.49 -9.51 -11.69
N GLU A 280 14.29 -8.93 -10.79
CA GLU A 280 15.40 -8.04 -11.17
C GLU A 280 16.37 -8.71 -12.16
N GLU A 281 16.60 -10.03 -12.02
CA GLU A 281 17.43 -10.79 -12.96
C GLU A 281 16.66 -11.20 -14.21
N GLN A 282 15.43 -11.69 -14.05
CA GLN A 282 14.61 -12.16 -15.18
C GLN A 282 14.22 -11.02 -16.13
N MET A 283 14.12 -9.78 -15.64
CA MET A 283 13.58 -8.62 -16.35
C MET A 283 14.65 -7.58 -16.73
N LYS A 284 15.93 -7.98 -16.82
CA LYS A 284 17.01 -7.09 -17.28
C LYS A 284 16.79 -6.52 -18.69
N ASP A 285 16.06 -7.24 -19.52
CA ASP A 285 15.70 -6.86 -20.89
C ASP A 285 14.27 -6.26 -21.01
N ALA A 286 13.61 -5.97 -19.89
CA ALA A 286 12.22 -5.54 -19.86
C ALA A 286 11.98 -4.21 -20.59
N ALA A 287 12.89 -3.25 -20.49
CA ALA A 287 12.65 -1.89 -20.99
C ALA A 287 12.41 -1.82 -22.51
N PRO A 288 13.27 -2.37 -23.38
CA PRO A 288 13.00 -2.36 -24.82
C PRO A 288 11.78 -3.20 -25.20
N VAL A 289 11.58 -4.35 -24.55
CA VAL A 289 10.41 -5.22 -24.84
C VAL A 289 9.10 -4.54 -24.48
N TRP A 290 9.05 -3.89 -23.31
CA TRP A 290 7.85 -3.15 -22.93
C TRP A 290 7.58 -1.96 -23.84
N ALA A 291 8.61 -1.22 -24.26
CA ALA A 291 8.45 -0.12 -25.21
C ALA A 291 7.82 -0.59 -26.54
N GLU A 292 8.21 -1.76 -27.05
CA GLU A 292 7.60 -2.38 -28.24
C GLU A 292 6.16 -2.78 -28.00
N ILE A 293 5.85 -3.41 -26.85
CA ILE A 293 4.46 -3.74 -26.45
C ILE A 293 3.63 -2.46 -26.39
N ALA A 294 4.13 -1.43 -25.72
CA ALA A 294 3.42 -0.16 -25.57
C ALA A 294 3.14 0.51 -26.91
N ALA A 295 4.12 0.54 -27.81
CA ALA A 295 3.94 1.08 -29.15
C ALA A 295 2.93 0.29 -29.97
N LYS A 296 3.02 -1.05 -29.95
CA LYS A 296 2.11 -1.95 -30.68
C LYS A 296 0.66 -1.80 -30.24
N HIS A 297 0.41 -1.62 -28.95
CA HIS A 297 -0.94 -1.55 -28.38
C HIS A 297 -1.41 -0.12 -28.09
N GLY A 298 -0.58 0.91 -28.37
CA GLY A 298 -0.90 2.30 -28.12
C GLY A 298 -1.11 2.61 -26.62
N LEU A 299 -0.30 2.00 -25.73
CA LEU A 299 -0.46 2.16 -24.29
C LEU A 299 -0.05 3.56 -23.82
N ALA A 300 -0.63 4.00 -22.72
CA ALA A 300 -0.40 5.33 -22.16
C ALA A 300 1.00 5.50 -21.55
N VAL A 301 1.66 4.40 -21.15
CA VAL A 301 2.98 4.42 -20.49
C VAL A 301 3.92 3.42 -21.15
N SER A 302 4.97 3.94 -21.78
CA SER A 302 6.03 3.15 -22.44
C SER A 302 7.26 2.90 -21.56
N ASP A 303 7.38 3.64 -20.46
CA ASP A 303 8.46 3.48 -19.48
C ASP A 303 8.08 2.42 -18.44
N VAL A 304 8.70 1.23 -18.54
CA VAL A 304 8.43 0.11 -17.65
C VAL A 304 8.74 0.40 -16.18
N THR A 305 9.67 1.32 -15.91
CA THR A 305 10.07 1.67 -14.53
C THR A 305 8.97 2.41 -13.76
N LYS A 306 8.00 2.99 -14.47
CA LYS A 306 6.80 3.59 -13.89
C LYS A 306 5.68 2.58 -13.60
N LEU A 307 5.82 1.35 -14.10
CA LEU A 307 4.79 0.31 -14.01
C LEU A 307 5.21 -0.83 -13.09
N ALA A 308 6.46 -1.24 -13.17
CA ALA A 308 6.96 -2.42 -12.47
C ALA A 308 8.06 -2.07 -11.46
N SER A 309 7.93 -2.63 -10.27
CA SER A 309 8.92 -2.56 -9.20
C SER A 309 9.40 -3.97 -8.88
N TRP A 310 10.43 -4.41 -9.61
CA TRP A 310 10.96 -5.76 -9.50
C TRP A 310 11.43 -6.08 -8.09
N TRP A 311 12.26 -5.20 -7.49
CA TRP A 311 12.82 -5.35 -6.15
C TRP A 311 11.76 -5.56 -5.06
N HIS A 312 10.62 -4.86 -5.16
CA HIS A 312 9.56 -4.96 -4.15
C HIS A 312 8.87 -6.33 -4.23
N SER A 313 8.52 -6.77 -5.45
CA SER A 313 7.90 -8.08 -5.63
C SER A 313 8.88 -9.21 -5.28
N ASP A 314 10.18 -9.06 -5.57
CA ASP A 314 11.21 -10.00 -5.15
C ASP A 314 11.33 -10.08 -3.62
N SER A 315 11.28 -8.94 -2.93
CA SER A 315 11.30 -8.90 -1.46
C SER A 315 10.10 -9.61 -0.84
N ASP A 316 8.90 -9.39 -1.39
CA ASP A 316 7.67 -9.99 -0.89
C ASP A 316 7.58 -11.49 -1.21
N LEU A 317 7.86 -11.88 -2.44
CA LEU A 317 7.77 -13.27 -2.89
C LEU A 317 8.98 -14.12 -2.44
N GLY A 318 10.10 -13.47 -2.12
CA GLY A 318 11.33 -14.10 -1.63
C GLY A 318 11.31 -14.50 -0.15
N ARG A 319 10.27 -14.15 0.60
CA ARG A 319 10.17 -14.48 2.05
C ARG A 319 10.31 -15.97 2.30
N GLN A 320 11.02 -16.31 3.39
CA GLN A 320 11.27 -17.69 3.82
C GLN A 320 10.26 -18.17 4.89
N ILE A 321 9.15 -17.45 5.05
CA ILE A 321 8.13 -17.67 6.09
C ILE A 321 6.73 -17.62 5.50
N GLU A 322 5.77 -18.21 6.19
CA GLU A 322 4.35 -17.93 5.99
C GLU A 322 4.05 -16.50 6.44
N CYS A 323 3.06 -15.86 5.86
CA CYS A 323 2.79 -14.46 6.16
C CYS A 323 1.30 -14.15 6.00
N PHE A 324 0.56 -14.21 7.12
CA PHE A 324 -0.87 -13.88 7.15
C PHE A 324 -1.27 -13.39 8.55
N THR A 325 -2.37 -12.66 8.60
CA THR A 325 -2.80 -11.91 9.78
C THR A 325 -4.12 -12.41 10.33
N ASP A 326 -4.28 -12.32 11.65
CA ASP A 326 -5.58 -12.46 12.30
C ASP A 326 -6.41 -11.17 12.10
N MET A 327 -7.68 -11.32 11.76
CA MET A 327 -8.62 -10.22 11.55
C MET A 327 -9.71 -10.15 12.63
N THR A 328 -9.58 -10.91 13.71
CA THR A 328 -10.61 -11.06 14.74
C THR A 328 -10.91 -9.73 15.43
N LYS A 329 -9.87 -8.98 15.81
CA LYS A 329 -10.03 -7.70 16.53
C LYS A 329 -10.90 -6.70 15.77
N SER A 330 -10.64 -6.47 14.49
CA SER A 330 -11.44 -5.52 13.70
C SER A 330 -12.87 -6.02 13.46
N ARG A 331 -13.06 -7.34 13.31
CA ARG A 331 -14.39 -7.97 13.15
C ARG A 331 -15.22 -7.85 14.42
N GLU A 332 -14.65 -8.11 15.59
CA GLU A 332 -15.31 -7.93 16.89
C GLU A 332 -15.67 -6.47 17.16
N ALA A 333 -14.83 -5.54 16.68
CA ALA A 333 -15.09 -4.11 16.72
C ALA A 333 -16.15 -3.63 15.71
N GLY A 334 -16.65 -4.51 14.83
CA GLY A 334 -17.74 -4.21 13.88
C GLY A 334 -17.34 -4.00 12.43
N PHE A 335 -16.05 -4.08 12.08
CA PHE A 335 -15.60 -4.05 10.69
C PHE A 335 -15.70 -5.45 10.06
N LEU A 336 -16.80 -5.70 9.34
CA LEU A 336 -17.11 -7.03 8.78
C LEU A 336 -16.82 -7.18 7.27
N ASN A 337 -16.31 -6.14 6.64
CA ASN A 337 -16.02 -6.17 5.21
C ASN A 337 -14.87 -7.12 4.89
N PHE A 338 -14.94 -7.73 3.72
CA PHE A 338 -13.91 -8.63 3.20
C PHE A 338 -13.81 -8.54 1.67
N ARG A 339 -12.75 -9.09 1.10
CA ARG A 339 -12.53 -9.22 -0.34
C ARG A 339 -12.04 -10.63 -0.68
N SER A 340 -12.21 -11.03 -1.93
CA SER A 340 -11.54 -12.20 -2.47
C SER A 340 -10.23 -11.76 -3.12
N SER A 341 -9.11 -12.30 -2.68
CA SER A 341 -7.78 -11.94 -3.19
C SER A 341 -7.62 -12.16 -4.70
N PRO A 342 -8.08 -13.28 -5.30
CA PRO A 342 -8.07 -13.42 -6.76
C PRO A 342 -8.95 -12.38 -7.48
N LYS A 343 -10.15 -12.11 -6.96
CA LYS A 343 -11.04 -11.09 -7.56
C LYS A 343 -10.40 -9.70 -7.47
N SER A 344 -9.77 -9.36 -6.36
CA SER A 344 -9.03 -8.11 -6.20
C SER A 344 -7.91 -8.01 -7.24
N PHE A 345 -7.09 -9.06 -7.41
CA PHE A 345 -6.03 -9.08 -8.42
C PHE A 345 -6.59 -8.82 -9.81
N PHE A 346 -7.56 -9.63 -10.27
CA PHE A 346 -8.06 -9.55 -11.64
C PHE A 346 -8.88 -8.28 -11.90
N SER A 347 -9.61 -7.75 -10.94
CA SER A 347 -10.33 -6.48 -11.11
C SER A 347 -9.37 -5.31 -11.30
N ASN A 348 -8.22 -5.30 -10.61
CA ASN A 348 -7.18 -4.31 -10.81
C ASN A 348 -6.51 -4.45 -12.20
N VAL A 349 -6.27 -5.69 -12.68
CA VAL A 349 -5.78 -5.92 -14.05
C VAL A 349 -6.75 -5.31 -15.07
N GLU A 350 -8.06 -5.54 -14.92
CA GLU A 350 -9.07 -4.96 -15.81
C GLU A 350 -9.13 -3.42 -15.71
N ALA A 351 -8.93 -2.85 -14.53
CA ALA A 351 -8.82 -1.40 -14.37
C ALA A 351 -7.61 -0.83 -15.15
N TYR A 352 -6.45 -1.50 -15.10
CA TYR A 352 -5.28 -1.10 -15.92
C TYR A 352 -5.51 -1.25 -17.41
N ARG A 353 -6.20 -2.31 -17.86
CA ARG A 353 -6.60 -2.49 -19.27
C ARG A 353 -7.55 -1.38 -19.73
N LYS A 354 -8.55 -1.06 -18.91
CA LYS A 354 -9.50 0.04 -19.17
C LYS A 354 -8.80 1.39 -19.27
N ALA A 355 -7.79 1.63 -18.43
CA ALA A 355 -6.98 2.85 -18.45
C ALA A 355 -5.92 2.87 -19.57
N ASN A 356 -5.88 1.85 -20.43
CA ASN A 356 -4.88 1.70 -21.48
C ASN A 356 -3.42 1.66 -20.98
N ILE A 357 -3.22 1.12 -19.77
CA ILE A 357 -1.91 0.87 -19.17
C ILE A 357 -1.40 -0.54 -19.52
N LEU A 358 -2.28 -1.52 -19.60
CA LEU A 358 -2.00 -2.88 -20.03
C LEU A 358 -2.69 -3.18 -21.37
N PRO A 359 -2.14 -4.11 -22.17
CA PRO A 359 -2.79 -4.56 -23.41
C PRO A 359 -4.20 -5.09 -23.13
N LYS A 360 -5.15 -4.78 -24.02
CA LYS A 360 -6.47 -5.42 -24.06
C LYS A 360 -6.30 -6.81 -24.66
N ASN A 361 -7.00 -7.81 -24.11
CA ASN A 361 -7.00 -9.18 -24.67
C ASN A 361 -7.52 -9.22 -26.09
#